data_8fb18cdb138061088aa6020b9ab1ea54
#
_entry.id   8fb18cdb138061088aa6020b9ab1ea54
#
_cell.length_a   1.000
_cell.length_b   1.000
_cell.length_c   1.000
_cell.angle_alpha   90.00
_cell.angle_beta   90.00
_cell.angle_gamma   90.00
#
_symmetry.space_group_name_H-M   'P 1'
#
loop_
_entity.id
_entity.type
_entity.pdbx_description
1 polymer ?
#
loop_
_entity_poly.entity_id
_entity_poly.type
_entity_poly.pdbx_seq_one_letter_code
_entity_poly.pdbx_strand_id
1 'polypeptide(L)'
;MRYREANPIQRFMRWSAATAPVSWLYVRVLHHIDRPIYRLTRGRHTFVNWVSGLPVVMLTTTGAKTGQQRVWPVLGIPDGANLVVMASNWGQRHHPAWYYNLRTHPTATATVDGTSRRVRAHEASGDERERLWRRGLEVYPGYAAYERRAANRRIPVVVLASVSDKPA
;
A
#
# COMPACT_ATOMS: atom_id res chain seq x y z
N MET A 1 2.69 4.73 -13.84
CA MET A 1 2.95 6.15 -13.58
C MET A 1 4.24 6.25 -12.78
N ARG A 2 5.30 6.77 -13.35
CA ARG A 2 6.61 6.91 -12.70
C ARG A 2 6.67 8.22 -11.90
N TYR A 3 7.55 8.32 -10.91
CA TYR A 3 7.73 9.56 -10.12
C TYR A 3 7.98 10.80 -10.99
N ARG A 4 8.72 10.64 -12.08
CA ARG A 4 9.07 11.73 -13.01
C ARG A 4 7.89 12.29 -13.82
N GLU A 5 6.79 11.55 -13.92
CA GLU A 5 5.57 11.95 -14.65
C GLU A 5 4.59 12.73 -13.75
N ALA A 6 4.91 12.89 -12.46
CA ALA A 6 4.09 13.61 -11.50
C ALA A 6 4.21 15.14 -11.70
N ASN A 7 3.09 15.85 -11.55
CA ASN A 7 3.10 17.31 -11.57
C ASN A 7 3.83 17.89 -10.34
N PRO A 8 4.21 19.19 -10.32
CA PRO A 8 4.96 19.80 -9.22
C PRO A 8 4.30 19.64 -7.85
N ILE A 9 2.97 19.76 -7.78
CA ILE A 9 2.18 19.61 -6.52
C ILE A 9 2.30 18.16 -6.02
N GLN A 10 2.11 17.19 -6.90
CA GLN A 10 2.26 15.77 -6.56
C GLN A 10 3.69 15.43 -6.11
N ARG A 11 4.70 16.02 -6.75
CA ARG A 11 6.11 15.84 -6.34
C ARG A 11 6.37 16.42 -4.97
N PHE A 12 5.85 17.62 -4.67
CA PHE A 12 5.97 18.23 -3.35
C PHE A 12 5.27 17.39 -2.27
N MET A 13 4.05 16.92 -2.53
CA MET A 13 3.31 16.06 -1.60
C MET A 13 4.02 14.73 -1.34
N ARG A 14 4.56 14.10 -2.37
CA ARG A 14 5.33 12.86 -2.24
C ARG A 14 6.63 13.08 -1.45
N TRP A 15 7.31 14.21 -1.68
CA TRP A 15 8.51 14.58 -0.94
C TRP A 15 8.20 14.88 0.53
N SER A 16 7.18 15.69 0.81
CA SER A 16 6.77 16.02 2.18
C SER A 16 6.35 14.78 2.98
N ALA A 17 5.61 13.84 2.36
CA ALA A 17 5.24 12.57 2.97
C ALA A 17 6.45 11.69 3.34
N ALA A 18 7.60 11.88 2.69
CA ALA A 18 8.84 11.19 3.04
C ALA A 18 9.51 11.74 4.29
N THR A 19 9.15 12.96 4.76
CA THR A 19 9.71 13.56 5.97
C THR A 19 9.05 13.01 7.24
N ALA A 20 9.83 12.89 8.34
CA ALA A 20 9.33 12.29 9.58
C ALA A 20 8.15 13.04 10.23
N PRO A 21 8.15 14.39 10.38
CA PRO A 21 7.05 15.10 11.03
C PRO A 21 5.76 15.03 10.22
N VAL A 22 5.85 15.14 8.89
CA VAL A 22 4.67 15.08 8.01
C VAL A 22 4.11 13.67 7.93
N SER A 23 4.97 12.63 7.88
CA SER A 23 4.52 11.24 7.96
C SER A 23 3.74 10.96 9.26
N TRP A 24 4.21 11.48 10.39
CA TRP A 24 3.54 11.31 11.68
C TRP A 24 2.15 11.99 11.71
N LEU A 25 2.03 13.18 11.12
CA LEU A 25 0.77 13.89 10.98
C LEU A 25 -0.19 13.13 10.06
N TYR A 26 0.30 12.66 8.92
CA TYR A 26 -0.50 11.91 7.95
C TYR A 26 -1.07 10.61 8.52
N VAL A 27 -0.30 9.86 9.31
CA VAL A 27 -0.80 8.65 10.00
C VAL A 27 -2.02 8.97 10.87
N ARG A 28 -2.07 10.15 11.48
CA ARG A 28 -3.16 10.53 12.40
C ARG A 28 -4.36 11.17 11.71
N VAL A 29 -4.14 11.92 10.64
CA VAL A 29 -5.18 12.76 10.03
C VAL A 29 -5.80 12.13 8.79
N LEU A 30 -5.00 11.48 7.93
CA LEU A 30 -5.49 10.98 6.63
C LEU A 30 -6.64 9.99 6.75
N HIS A 31 -6.64 9.12 7.75
CA HIS A 31 -7.73 8.15 7.91
C HIS A 31 -9.08 8.79 8.28
N HIS A 32 -9.08 9.99 8.89
CA HIS A 32 -10.29 10.74 9.16
C HIS A 32 -10.85 11.41 7.91
N ILE A 33 -9.99 11.79 6.97
CA ILE A 33 -10.36 12.43 5.71
C ILE A 33 -10.72 11.38 4.64
N ASP A 34 -9.93 10.32 4.53
CA ASP A 34 -10.14 9.30 3.51
C ASP A 34 -11.41 8.47 3.71
N ARG A 35 -11.81 8.18 4.96
CA ARG A 35 -13.01 7.40 5.26
C ARG A 35 -14.30 8.01 4.71
N PRO A 36 -14.64 9.31 4.95
CA PRO A 36 -15.83 9.91 4.38
C PRO A 36 -15.76 10.02 2.86
N ILE A 37 -14.61 10.40 2.28
CA ILE A 37 -14.45 10.49 0.82
C ILE A 37 -14.64 9.12 0.17
N TYR A 38 -14.04 8.06 0.73
CA TYR A 38 -14.20 6.71 0.26
C TYR A 38 -15.66 6.24 0.29
N ARG A 39 -16.41 6.57 1.36
CA ARG A 39 -17.84 6.25 1.46
C ARG A 39 -18.67 7.01 0.43
N LEU A 40 -18.45 8.32 0.27
CA LEU A 40 -19.16 9.18 -0.68
C LEU A 40 -18.89 8.80 -2.13
N THR A 41 -17.66 8.40 -2.45
CA THR A 41 -17.26 7.98 -3.81
C THR A 41 -17.53 6.51 -4.11
N ARG A 42 -18.22 5.79 -3.20
CA ARG A 42 -18.47 4.34 -3.31
C ARG A 42 -17.19 3.53 -3.59
N GLY A 43 -16.10 3.89 -2.92
CA GLY A 43 -14.83 3.18 -3.04
C GLY A 43 -13.95 3.57 -4.25
N ARG A 44 -14.34 4.57 -5.04
CA ARG A 44 -13.62 4.93 -6.27
C ARG A 44 -12.42 5.84 -6.02
N HIS A 45 -12.48 6.76 -5.04
CA HIS A 45 -11.43 7.74 -4.82
C HIS A 45 -11.08 7.88 -3.34
N THR A 46 -9.80 8.12 -3.07
CA THR A 46 -9.31 8.62 -1.79
C THR A 46 -8.66 9.99 -2.00
N PHE A 47 -8.64 10.83 -0.98
CA PHE A 47 -7.94 12.12 -1.03
C PHE A 47 -6.46 11.92 -1.41
N VAL A 48 -5.85 10.88 -0.85
CA VAL A 48 -4.44 10.54 -1.13
C VAL A 48 -4.22 10.22 -2.60
N ASN A 49 -5.09 9.43 -3.25
CA ASN A 49 -4.97 9.14 -4.67
C ASN A 49 -5.03 10.42 -5.50
N TRP A 50 -6.02 11.27 -5.24
CA TRP A 50 -6.23 12.50 -6.00
C TRP A 50 -5.06 13.49 -5.88
N VAL A 51 -4.56 13.70 -4.65
CA VAL A 51 -3.49 14.68 -4.36
C VAL A 51 -2.10 14.17 -4.70
N SER A 52 -1.81 12.88 -4.43
CA SER A 52 -0.48 12.32 -4.68
C SER A 52 -0.31 11.74 -6.09
N GLY A 53 -1.41 11.45 -6.79
CA GLY A 53 -1.39 10.74 -8.07
C GLY A 53 -0.78 9.34 -7.98
N LEU A 54 -0.75 8.74 -6.77
CA LEU A 54 -0.24 7.40 -6.55
C LEU A 54 -1.38 6.37 -6.63
N PRO A 55 -1.14 5.17 -7.17
CA PRO A 55 -2.16 4.13 -7.27
C PRO A 55 -2.50 3.59 -5.86
N VAL A 56 -3.62 4.02 -5.30
CA VAL A 56 -4.11 3.54 -4.00
C VAL A 56 -5.01 2.33 -4.20
N VAL A 57 -4.73 1.28 -3.45
CA VAL A 57 -5.51 0.05 -3.37
C VAL A 57 -6.18 -0.01 -2.00
N MET A 58 -7.48 -0.26 -1.97
CA MET A 58 -8.17 -0.59 -0.72
C MET A 58 -8.04 -2.09 -0.47
N LEU A 59 -7.17 -2.45 0.47
CA LEU A 59 -6.86 -3.83 0.80
C LEU A 59 -7.72 -4.28 1.98
N THR A 60 -8.66 -5.19 1.73
CA THR A 60 -9.49 -5.80 2.78
C THR A 60 -8.85 -7.10 3.24
N THR A 61 -8.48 -7.15 4.51
CA THR A 61 -7.81 -8.29 5.16
C THR A 61 -8.63 -8.83 6.33
N THR A 62 -8.49 -10.11 6.62
CA THR A 62 -9.05 -10.76 7.83
C THR A 62 -8.11 -10.54 9.01
N GLY A 63 -8.62 -9.95 10.09
CA GLY A 63 -7.84 -9.64 11.30
C GLY A 63 -7.25 -10.90 11.95
N ALA A 64 -5.93 -10.94 12.09
CA ALA A 64 -5.19 -12.09 12.62
C ALA A 64 -5.68 -12.57 14.01
N LYS A 65 -6.11 -11.62 14.86
CA LYS A 65 -6.57 -11.93 16.23
C LYS A 65 -8.08 -12.01 16.36
N THR A 66 -8.83 -11.28 15.54
CA THR A 66 -10.27 -11.08 15.75
C THR A 66 -11.13 -11.72 14.66
N GLY A 67 -10.54 -12.15 13.53
CA GLY A 67 -11.27 -12.63 12.37
C GLY A 67 -12.08 -11.55 11.62
N GLN A 68 -12.15 -10.34 12.15
CA GLN A 68 -12.93 -9.26 11.55
C GLN A 68 -12.27 -8.70 10.29
N GLN A 69 -13.09 -8.36 9.30
CA GLN A 69 -12.63 -7.69 8.09
C GLN A 69 -12.17 -6.26 8.38
N ARG A 70 -10.99 -5.90 7.85
CA ARG A 70 -10.38 -4.58 8.01
C ARG A 70 -9.91 -4.07 6.66
N VAL A 71 -10.26 -2.83 6.35
CA VAL A 71 -9.90 -2.17 5.08
C VAL A 71 -8.75 -1.20 5.32
N TRP A 72 -7.72 -1.28 4.47
CA TRP A 72 -6.50 -0.50 4.57
C TRP A 72 -6.20 0.17 3.22
N PRO A 73 -6.07 1.50 3.16
CA PRO A 73 -5.53 2.17 1.99
C PRO A 73 -4.03 1.91 1.92
N VAL A 74 -3.57 1.30 0.85
CA VAL A 74 -2.15 1.01 0.61
C VAL A 74 -1.75 1.43 -0.79
N LEU A 75 -0.49 1.80 -0.99
CA LEU A 75 0.05 2.05 -2.32
C LEU A 75 0.23 0.71 -3.03
N GLY A 76 -0.50 0.51 -4.13
CA GLY A 76 -0.41 -0.68 -4.98
C GLY A 76 0.42 -0.42 -6.22
N ILE A 77 1.49 -1.16 -6.40
CA ILE A 77 2.39 -1.06 -7.54
C ILE A 77 2.03 -2.18 -8.52
N PRO A 78 1.60 -1.87 -9.76
CA PRO A 78 1.29 -2.91 -10.73
C PRO A 78 2.53 -3.71 -11.15
N ASP A 79 2.41 -5.04 -11.20
CA ASP A 79 3.42 -5.97 -11.70
C ASP A 79 2.75 -7.09 -12.51
N GLY A 80 2.56 -6.86 -13.81
CA GLY A 80 1.74 -7.72 -14.67
C GLY A 80 0.30 -7.78 -14.18
N ALA A 81 -0.23 -8.97 -13.98
CA ALA A 81 -1.56 -9.23 -13.41
C ALA A 81 -1.63 -9.03 -11.89
N ASN A 82 -0.48 -8.91 -11.22
CA ASN A 82 -0.38 -8.80 -9.77
C ASN A 82 -0.29 -7.34 -9.31
N LEU A 83 -0.51 -7.14 -8.01
CA LEU A 83 -0.21 -5.90 -7.31
C LEU A 83 0.88 -6.15 -6.27
N VAL A 84 1.77 -5.20 -6.09
CA VAL A 84 2.82 -5.24 -5.07
C VAL A 84 2.56 -4.14 -4.06
N VAL A 85 2.65 -4.46 -2.77
CA VAL A 85 2.48 -3.53 -1.67
C VAL A 85 3.67 -3.60 -0.72
N MET A 86 4.13 -2.43 -0.25
CA MET A 86 5.26 -2.31 0.66
C MET A 86 4.78 -2.15 2.10
N ALA A 87 5.14 -3.07 3.00
CA ALA A 87 4.76 -2.99 4.41
C ALA A 87 5.63 -1.98 5.19
N SER A 88 5.74 -0.77 4.65
CA SER A 88 6.64 0.27 5.14
C SER A 88 6.19 0.88 6.47
N ASN A 89 4.88 0.97 6.69
CA ASN A 89 4.29 1.64 7.86
C ASN A 89 4.91 3.02 8.14
N TRP A 90 5.14 3.81 7.07
CA TRP A 90 5.76 5.15 7.15
C TRP A 90 7.16 5.16 7.78
N GLY A 91 7.86 4.03 7.80
CA GLY A 91 9.16 3.86 8.44
C GLY A 91 9.10 3.70 9.95
N GLN A 92 7.95 3.35 10.53
CA GLN A 92 7.85 3.01 11.95
C GLN A 92 8.58 1.69 12.27
N ARG A 93 8.93 1.49 13.54
CA ARG A 93 9.68 0.31 14.01
C ARG A 93 8.92 -1.01 13.89
N HIS A 94 7.61 -0.98 13.83
CA HIS A 94 6.75 -2.16 13.68
C HIS A 94 6.10 -2.22 12.30
N HIS A 95 5.76 -3.42 11.85
CA HIS A 95 5.02 -3.62 10.61
C HIS A 95 3.57 -3.12 10.73
N PRO A 96 2.90 -2.78 9.61
CA PRO A 96 1.49 -2.42 9.64
C PRO A 96 0.63 -3.65 9.98
N ALA A 97 -0.53 -3.42 10.60
CA ALA A 97 -1.42 -4.51 11.04
C ALA A 97 -1.88 -5.41 9.87
N TRP A 98 -2.12 -4.83 8.68
CA TRP A 98 -2.52 -5.61 7.51
C TRP A 98 -1.48 -6.65 7.08
N TYR A 99 -0.18 -6.39 7.32
CA TYR A 99 0.87 -7.36 7.03
C TYR A 99 0.77 -8.59 7.94
N TYR A 100 0.55 -8.41 9.24
CA TYR A 100 0.32 -9.53 10.15
C TYR A 100 -0.96 -10.28 9.82
N ASN A 101 -2.01 -9.57 9.38
CA ASN A 101 -3.24 -10.18 8.91
C ASN A 101 -2.99 -11.11 7.71
N LEU A 102 -2.24 -10.64 6.70
CA LEU A 102 -1.91 -11.43 5.51
C LEU A 102 -0.98 -12.62 5.81
N ARG A 103 -0.12 -12.51 6.81
CA ARG A 103 0.70 -13.65 7.25
C ARG A 103 -0.14 -14.77 7.86
N THR A 104 -1.20 -14.43 8.58
CA THR A 104 -2.11 -15.39 9.19
C THR A 104 -3.17 -15.86 8.20
N HIS A 105 -3.73 -14.95 7.43
CA HIS A 105 -4.78 -15.19 6.44
C HIS A 105 -4.34 -14.62 5.10
N PRO A 106 -3.67 -15.40 4.25
CA PRO A 106 -3.06 -14.88 3.02
C PRO A 106 -4.05 -14.48 1.93
N THR A 107 -5.33 -14.83 2.08
CA THR A 107 -6.39 -14.41 1.15
C THR A 107 -6.97 -13.07 1.56
N ALA A 108 -7.10 -12.16 0.59
CA ALA A 108 -7.62 -10.81 0.79
C ALA A 108 -8.44 -10.36 -0.42
N THR A 109 -9.07 -9.19 -0.31
CA THR A 109 -9.70 -8.50 -1.43
C THR A 109 -8.93 -7.20 -1.70
N ALA A 110 -8.52 -7.00 -2.95
CA ALA A 110 -7.94 -5.75 -3.43
C ALA A 110 -8.96 -5.01 -4.29
N THR A 111 -9.30 -3.77 -3.91
CA THR A 111 -10.19 -2.90 -4.68
C THR A 111 -9.40 -1.75 -5.27
N VAL A 112 -9.44 -1.63 -6.60
CA VAL A 112 -8.79 -0.58 -7.37
C VAL A 112 -9.86 0.09 -8.22
N ASP A 113 -9.99 1.40 -8.13
CA ASP A 113 -10.96 2.21 -8.90
C ASP A 113 -12.39 1.62 -8.86
N GLY A 114 -12.79 1.12 -7.69
CA GLY A 114 -14.11 0.52 -7.46
C GLY A 114 -14.25 -0.94 -7.91
N THR A 115 -13.26 -1.50 -8.59
CA THR A 115 -13.26 -2.91 -9.00
C THR A 115 -12.55 -3.77 -7.96
N SER A 116 -13.27 -4.74 -7.40
CA SER A 116 -12.76 -5.66 -6.39
C SER A 116 -12.34 -6.98 -7.01
N ARG A 117 -11.21 -7.53 -6.56
CA ARG A 117 -10.76 -8.88 -6.92
C ARG A 117 -10.19 -9.63 -5.72
N ARG A 118 -10.39 -10.93 -5.68
CA ARG A 118 -9.72 -11.80 -4.70
C ARG A 118 -8.26 -11.93 -5.06
N VAL A 119 -7.42 -11.85 -4.03
CA VAL A 119 -5.96 -11.98 -4.17
C VAL A 119 -5.41 -12.94 -3.12
N ARG A 120 -4.31 -13.60 -3.45
CA ARG A 120 -3.51 -14.37 -2.49
C ARG A 120 -2.18 -13.67 -2.31
N ALA A 121 -1.84 -13.40 -1.05
CA ALA A 121 -0.62 -12.70 -0.68
C ALA A 121 0.54 -13.68 -0.47
N HIS A 122 1.74 -13.31 -0.93
CA HIS A 122 3.00 -13.91 -0.49
C HIS A 122 4.05 -12.82 -0.31
N GLU A 123 5.02 -13.04 0.58
CA GLU A 123 6.15 -12.15 0.75
C GLU A 123 7.23 -12.51 -0.27
N ALA A 124 7.66 -11.52 -1.05
CA ALA A 124 8.73 -11.68 -2.03
C ALA A 124 10.09 -11.86 -1.34
N SER A 125 10.92 -12.73 -1.87
CA SER A 125 12.27 -13.03 -1.38
C SER A 125 13.31 -13.04 -2.52
N GLY A 126 14.60 -13.04 -2.17
CA GLY A 126 15.70 -13.09 -3.15
C GLY A 126 15.56 -12.06 -4.26
N ASP A 127 15.81 -12.48 -5.49
CA ASP A 127 15.81 -11.62 -6.69
C ASP A 127 14.44 -11.00 -6.98
N GLU A 128 13.33 -11.72 -6.68
CA GLU A 128 11.99 -11.19 -6.82
C GLU A 128 11.81 -9.94 -5.95
N ARG A 129 12.21 -10.04 -4.68
CA ARG A 129 12.13 -8.90 -3.76
C ARG A 129 12.96 -7.71 -4.25
N GLU A 130 14.19 -7.95 -4.71
CA GLU A 130 15.07 -6.87 -5.14
C GLU A 130 14.53 -6.16 -6.39
N ARG A 131 14.02 -6.92 -7.35
CA ARG A 131 13.35 -6.39 -8.54
C ARG A 131 12.15 -5.53 -8.16
N LEU A 132 11.29 -6.04 -7.30
CA LEU A 132 10.06 -5.37 -6.87
C LEU A 132 10.35 -4.15 -5.96
N TRP A 133 11.38 -4.23 -5.14
CA TRP A 133 11.84 -3.08 -4.33
C TRP A 133 12.29 -1.92 -5.21
N ARG A 134 13.14 -2.19 -6.21
CA ARG A 134 13.57 -1.18 -7.20
C ARG A 134 12.39 -0.55 -7.93
N ARG A 135 11.43 -1.37 -8.37
CA ARG A 135 10.20 -0.88 -8.99
C ARG A 135 9.40 0.01 -8.04
N GLY A 136 9.34 -0.35 -6.75
CA GLY A 136 8.72 0.48 -5.72
C GLY A 136 9.37 1.86 -5.58
N LEU A 137 10.69 1.93 -5.59
CA LEU A 137 11.44 3.17 -5.55
C LEU A 137 11.22 4.06 -6.79
N GLU A 138 11.02 3.46 -7.97
CA GLU A 138 10.65 4.20 -9.19
C GLU A 138 9.29 4.89 -9.07
N VAL A 139 8.32 4.23 -8.41
CA VAL A 139 6.97 4.78 -8.20
C VAL A 139 6.96 5.79 -7.06
N TYR A 140 7.60 5.45 -5.95
CA TYR A 140 7.67 6.29 -4.76
C TYR A 140 9.05 6.23 -4.09
N PRO A 141 9.96 7.16 -4.37
CA PRO A 141 11.31 7.21 -3.78
C PRO A 141 11.31 7.34 -2.25
N GLY A 142 10.20 7.79 -1.64
CA GLY A 142 10.04 7.90 -0.19
C GLY A 142 10.23 6.58 0.57
N TYR A 143 10.10 5.44 -0.08
CA TYR A 143 10.39 4.13 0.53
C TYR A 143 11.84 4.02 1.02
N ALA A 144 12.81 4.63 0.34
CA ALA A 144 14.20 4.65 0.80
C ALA A 144 14.35 5.42 2.13
N ALA A 145 13.60 6.51 2.33
CA ALA A 145 13.58 7.22 3.60
C ALA A 145 12.89 6.40 4.70
N TYR A 146 11.84 5.67 4.35
CA TYR A 146 11.14 4.77 5.28
C TYR A 146 12.03 3.61 5.73
N GLU A 147 12.81 3.03 4.82
CA GLU A 147 13.75 1.95 5.13
C GLU A 147 14.82 2.42 6.14
N ARG A 148 15.42 3.59 5.90
CA ARG A 148 16.39 4.17 6.85
C ARG A 148 15.79 4.43 8.22
N ARG A 149 14.53 4.90 8.30
CA ARG A 149 13.85 5.18 9.58
C ARG A 149 13.37 3.93 10.31
N ALA A 150 13.16 2.86 9.60
CA ALA A 150 12.63 1.61 10.17
C ALA A 150 13.62 0.91 11.14
N ALA A 151 14.82 1.49 11.36
CA ALA A 151 15.79 1.07 12.37
C ALA A 151 16.05 -0.44 12.35
N ASN A 152 16.76 -0.92 11.35
CA ASN A 152 17.11 -2.34 11.13
C ASN A 152 15.93 -3.28 10.81
N ARG A 153 14.73 -2.78 10.76
CA ARG A 153 13.58 -3.56 10.28
C ARG A 153 13.57 -3.56 8.75
N ARG A 154 13.77 -4.71 8.13
CA ARG A 154 13.56 -4.88 6.69
C ARG A 154 12.09 -4.63 6.35
N ILE A 155 11.80 -3.79 5.37
CA ILE A 155 10.44 -3.55 4.88
C ILE A 155 10.01 -4.74 4.00
N PRO A 156 8.97 -5.50 4.38
CA PRO A 156 8.47 -6.58 3.54
C PRO A 156 7.87 -6.06 2.25
N VAL A 157 8.15 -6.77 1.17
CA VAL A 157 7.54 -6.59 -0.15
C VAL A 157 6.52 -7.71 -0.32
N VAL A 158 5.25 -7.38 -0.43
CA VAL A 158 4.18 -8.37 -0.51
C VAL A 158 3.55 -8.32 -1.89
N VAL A 159 3.51 -9.47 -2.56
CA VAL A 159 2.83 -9.67 -3.83
C VAL A 159 1.40 -10.13 -3.56
N LEU A 160 0.44 -9.45 -4.17
CA LEU A 160 -0.97 -9.79 -4.17
C LEU A 160 -1.30 -10.41 -5.54
N ALA A 161 -1.16 -11.72 -5.62
CA ALA A 161 -1.46 -12.48 -6.84
C ALA A 161 -2.98 -12.57 -7.05
N SER A 162 -3.44 -12.26 -8.25
CA SER A 162 -4.86 -12.41 -8.60
C SER A 162 -5.24 -13.88 -8.55
N VAL A 163 -6.28 -14.20 -7.79
CA VAL A 163 -6.90 -15.54 -7.81
C VAL A 163 -7.95 -15.50 -8.90
N SER A 164 -7.74 -16.24 -10.00
CA SER A 164 -8.80 -16.42 -10.98
C SER A 164 -9.89 -17.30 -10.33
N ASP A 165 -11.10 -16.73 -10.21
CA ASP A 165 -12.30 -17.54 -9.94
C ASP A 165 -12.61 -18.37 -11.21
N LYS A 166 -11.76 -19.39 -11.51
CA LYS A 166 -12.14 -20.41 -12.47
C LYS A 166 -13.04 -21.37 -11.68
N PRO A 167 -14.33 -21.48 -11.99
CA PRO A 167 -15.14 -22.53 -11.40
C PRO A 167 -14.51 -23.88 -11.77
N ALA A 168 -14.41 -24.76 -10.80
CA ALA A 168 -13.99 -26.15 -10.97
C ALA A 168 -15.00 -26.89 -11.85
#